data_27aff1ec9437cc89cad088584e01a4ed
#
_entry.id   27aff1ec9437cc89cad088584e01a4ed
#
_cell.length_a   1.000
_cell.length_b   1.000
_cell.length_c   1.000
_cell.angle_alpha   90.00
_cell.angle_beta   90.00
_cell.angle_gamma   90.00
#
_symmetry.space_group_name_H-M   'P 1'
#
loop_
_entity.id
_entity.type
_entity.pdbx_description
1 polymer ?
#
loop_
_entity_poly.entity_id
_entity_poly.type
_entity_poly.pdbx_seq_one_letter_code
_entity_poly.pdbx_strand_id
1 'polypeptide(L)'
;MIDIKAAPFNLDDEGVKWVEETKQNMTLEEKIGQLMIPIGYSADPGYLQHVMLDHHIGGILYRCGESEEMQACHRWLQEHSKIPLFIAANLEAGGDGIATDGTSFGKQMEIAATGDPEQ
;
A
#
# COMPACT_ATOMS: atom_id res chain seq x y z
N MET A 1 -6.44 -22.89 -13.15
CA MET A 1 -7.03 -21.58 -12.77
C MET A 1 -7.01 -21.53 -11.24
N ILE A 2 -6.62 -20.43 -10.63
CA ILE A 2 -6.61 -20.30 -9.16
C ILE A 2 -8.07 -20.20 -8.70
N ASP A 3 -8.42 -20.97 -7.66
CA ASP A 3 -9.75 -20.88 -7.03
C ASP A 3 -9.71 -19.73 -6.01
N ILE A 4 -10.26 -18.58 -6.39
CA ILE A 4 -10.28 -17.38 -5.54
C ILE A 4 -11.38 -17.40 -4.46
N LYS A 5 -12.26 -18.42 -4.47
CA LYS A 5 -13.21 -18.67 -3.38
C LYS A 5 -12.57 -19.45 -2.24
N ALA A 6 -11.50 -20.18 -2.53
CA ALA A 6 -10.73 -20.90 -1.51
C ALA A 6 -9.72 -19.99 -0.79
N ALA A 7 -9.20 -20.51 0.32
CA ALA A 7 -8.10 -19.84 1.04
C ALA A 7 -6.88 -19.62 0.10
N PRO A 8 -6.15 -18.51 0.23
CA PRO A 8 -6.26 -17.46 1.25
C PRO A 8 -7.27 -16.35 0.91
N PHE A 9 -7.88 -16.34 -0.26
CA PHE A 9 -8.70 -15.23 -0.75
C PHE A 9 -10.11 -15.22 -0.15
N ASN A 10 -10.77 -16.38 -0.07
CA ASN A 10 -12.10 -16.57 0.52
C ASN A 10 -13.17 -15.60 0.02
N LEU A 11 -13.15 -15.27 -1.28
CA LEU A 11 -14.11 -14.33 -1.87
C LEU A 11 -15.49 -14.98 -2.00
N ASP A 12 -16.53 -14.19 -1.75
CA ASP A 12 -17.91 -14.51 -2.08
C ASP A 12 -18.19 -14.33 -3.59
N ASP A 13 -19.41 -14.57 -4.01
CA ASP A 13 -19.80 -14.47 -5.42
C ASP A 13 -19.69 -13.04 -5.96
N GLU A 14 -19.94 -12.03 -5.13
CA GLU A 14 -19.82 -10.61 -5.51
C GLU A 14 -18.35 -10.22 -5.68
N GLY A 15 -17.49 -10.63 -4.76
CA GLY A 15 -16.04 -10.41 -4.86
C GLY A 15 -15.43 -11.09 -6.08
N VAL A 16 -15.81 -12.33 -6.37
CA VAL A 16 -15.37 -13.06 -7.58
C VAL A 16 -15.78 -12.30 -8.83
N LYS A 17 -17.05 -11.89 -8.91
CA LYS A 17 -17.59 -11.15 -10.05
C LYS A 17 -16.81 -9.84 -10.25
N TRP A 18 -16.58 -9.07 -9.17
CA TRP A 18 -15.81 -7.83 -9.23
C TRP A 18 -14.40 -8.05 -9.78
N VAL A 19 -13.69 -9.08 -9.31
CA VAL A 19 -12.33 -9.42 -9.79
C VAL A 19 -12.33 -9.75 -11.27
N GLU A 20 -13.28 -10.59 -11.72
CA GLU A 20 -13.35 -11.03 -13.11
C GLU A 20 -13.71 -9.87 -14.05
N GLU A 21 -14.70 -9.06 -13.72
CA GLU A 21 -15.11 -7.89 -14.50
C GLU A 21 -13.99 -6.84 -14.55
N THR A 22 -13.36 -6.53 -13.42
CA THR A 22 -12.23 -5.60 -13.35
C THR A 22 -11.10 -6.07 -14.27
N LYS A 23 -10.66 -7.31 -14.11
CA LYS A 23 -9.58 -7.90 -14.92
C LYS A 23 -9.89 -7.94 -16.42
N GLN A 24 -11.15 -8.19 -16.79
CA GLN A 24 -11.58 -8.18 -18.21
C GLN A 24 -11.53 -6.77 -18.82
N ASN A 25 -11.89 -5.77 -18.04
CA ASN A 25 -11.97 -4.37 -18.49
C ASN A 25 -10.63 -3.63 -18.46
N MET A 26 -9.58 -4.21 -17.88
CA MET A 26 -8.24 -3.61 -17.82
C MET A 26 -7.50 -3.77 -19.15
N THR A 27 -6.80 -2.70 -19.56
CA THR A 27 -5.80 -2.77 -20.63
C THR A 27 -4.56 -3.55 -20.19
N LEU A 28 -3.64 -3.81 -21.13
CA LEU A 28 -2.38 -4.46 -20.79
C LEU A 28 -1.51 -3.56 -19.90
N GLU A 29 -1.47 -2.25 -20.18
CA GLU A 29 -0.75 -1.25 -19.39
C GLU A 29 -1.27 -1.20 -17.95
N GLU A 30 -2.58 -1.16 -17.77
CA GLU A 30 -3.21 -1.21 -16.44
C GLU A 30 -2.84 -2.50 -15.69
N LYS A 31 -2.86 -3.64 -16.36
CA LYS A 31 -2.45 -4.92 -15.75
C LYS A 31 -0.98 -4.95 -15.32
N ILE A 32 -0.10 -4.38 -16.14
CA ILE A 32 1.33 -4.26 -15.81
C ILE A 32 1.50 -3.31 -14.61
N GLY A 33 0.84 -2.16 -14.64
CA GLY A 33 0.89 -1.18 -13.54
C GLY A 33 0.48 -1.79 -12.19
N GLN A 34 -0.54 -2.63 -12.16
CA GLN A 34 -0.99 -3.30 -10.93
C GLN A 34 0.06 -4.21 -10.28
N LEU A 35 1.11 -4.59 -10.98
CA LEU A 35 2.23 -5.36 -10.43
C LEU A 35 3.30 -4.49 -9.76
N MET A 36 3.18 -3.16 -9.83
CA MET A 36 4.17 -2.22 -9.33
C MET A 36 3.73 -1.61 -8.00
N ILE A 37 4.67 -1.55 -7.06
CA ILE A 37 4.53 -0.86 -5.76
C ILE A 37 5.77 0.04 -5.59
N PRO A 38 5.79 1.21 -6.21
CA PRO A 38 6.91 2.14 -6.10
C PRO A 38 6.98 2.80 -4.72
N ILE A 39 8.13 3.40 -4.44
CA ILE A 39 8.29 4.27 -3.28
C ILE A 39 7.83 5.68 -3.66
N GLY A 40 6.94 6.26 -2.85
CA GLY A 40 6.50 7.65 -2.98
C GLY A 40 7.32 8.57 -2.09
N TYR A 41 7.76 9.70 -2.65
CA TYR A 41 8.62 10.66 -1.95
C TYR A 41 8.01 12.05 -1.81
N SER A 42 6.81 12.27 -2.33
CA SER A 42 6.17 13.58 -2.31
C SER A 42 4.65 13.46 -2.24
N ALA A 43 4.01 14.31 -1.44
CA ALA A 43 2.56 14.48 -1.39
C ALA A 43 2.05 15.48 -2.45
N ASP A 44 2.93 16.02 -3.31
CA ASP A 44 2.53 16.92 -4.38
C ASP A 44 1.52 16.24 -5.33
N PRO A 45 0.34 16.85 -5.57
CA PRO A 45 -0.69 16.23 -6.39
C PRO A 45 -0.26 15.92 -7.83
N GLY A 46 0.60 16.76 -8.41
CA GLY A 46 1.13 16.51 -9.76
C GLY A 46 2.07 15.31 -9.81
N TYR A 47 2.92 15.15 -8.78
CA TYR A 47 3.75 13.98 -8.62
C TYR A 47 2.92 12.71 -8.42
N LEU A 48 1.94 12.76 -7.53
CA LEU A 48 1.05 11.63 -7.25
C LEU A 48 0.23 11.24 -8.48
N GLN A 49 -0.32 12.22 -9.19
CA GLN A 49 -1.02 12.00 -10.46
C GLN A 49 -0.12 11.24 -11.44
N HIS A 50 1.09 11.75 -11.67
CA HIS A 50 2.01 11.15 -12.63
C HIS A 50 2.44 9.74 -12.22
N VAL A 51 2.96 9.57 -11.01
CA VAL A 51 3.52 8.27 -10.57
C VAL A 51 2.43 7.22 -10.37
N MET A 52 1.26 7.62 -9.93
CA MET A 52 0.22 6.70 -9.48
C MET A 52 -0.87 6.45 -10.49
N LEU A 53 -1.44 7.52 -11.02
CA LEU A 53 -2.62 7.40 -11.87
C LEU A 53 -2.23 7.15 -13.33
N ASP A 54 -1.20 7.82 -13.84
CA ASP A 54 -0.76 7.64 -15.22
C ASP A 54 -0.11 6.27 -15.46
N HIS A 55 0.51 5.68 -14.41
CA HIS A 55 1.12 4.35 -14.50
C HIS A 55 0.25 3.22 -13.94
N HIS A 56 -0.95 3.53 -13.43
CA HIS A 56 -1.93 2.53 -12.96
C HIS A 56 -1.39 1.56 -11.92
N ILE A 57 -0.53 2.03 -11.00
CA ILE A 57 0.16 1.18 -10.02
C ILE A 57 -0.79 0.46 -9.08
N GLY A 58 -0.40 -0.74 -8.62
CA GLY A 58 -1.20 -1.56 -7.72
C GLY A 58 -1.05 -1.19 -6.23
N GLY A 59 -0.03 -0.42 -5.88
CA GLY A 59 0.19 0.04 -4.52
C GLY A 59 1.30 1.06 -4.42
N ILE A 60 1.55 1.54 -3.21
CA ILE A 60 2.63 2.48 -2.92
C ILE A 60 3.23 2.19 -1.54
N LEU A 61 4.54 2.35 -1.43
CA LEU A 61 5.24 2.52 -0.17
C LEU A 61 5.52 4.01 -0.02
N TYR A 62 4.61 4.74 0.63
CA TYR A 62 4.76 6.17 0.88
C TYR A 62 5.20 6.39 2.33
N ARG A 63 6.24 7.18 2.54
CA ARG A 63 6.88 7.39 3.83
C ARG A 63 7.51 8.78 4.00
N CYS A 64 6.78 9.82 3.73
CA CYS A 64 7.27 11.17 3.98
C CYS A 64 6.17 12.04 4.57
N GLY A 65 6.45 12.67 5.71
CA GLY A 65 5.55 13.58 6.39
C GLY A 65 5.02 13.05 7.72
N GLU A 66 4.33 13.91 8.42
CA GLU A 66 3.65 13.59 9.68
C GLU A 66 2.39 12.76 9.43
N SER A 67 1.87 12.13 10.46
CA SER A 67 0.73 11.20 10.37
C SER A 67 -0.50 11.82 9.72
N GLU A 68 -0.79 13.08 9.97
CA GLU A 68 -1.92 13.79 9.38
C GLU A 68 -1.75 13.97 7.87
N GLU A 69 -0.56 14.37 7.42
CA GLU A 69 -0.21 14.48 6.00
C GLU A 69 -0.28 13.13 5.31
N MET A 70 0.26 12.09 5.97
CA MET A 70 0.22 10.72 5.47
C MET A 70 -1.21 10.23 5.27
N GLN A 71 -2.09 10.44 6.24
CA GLN A 71 -3.49 10.07 6.14
C GLN A 71 -4.20 10.81 4.99
N ALA A 72 -3.96 12.11 4.87
CA ALA A 72 -4.54 12.92 3.79
C ALA A 72 -4.07 12.43 2.42
N CYS A 73 -2.78 12.15 2.27
CA CYS A 73 -2.20 11.62 1.03
C CYS A 73 -2.80 10.24 0.69
N HIS A 74 -2.81 9.28 1.62
CA HIS A 74 -3.36 7.95 1.38
C HIS A 74 -4.85 8.00 1.03
N ARG A 75 -5.62 8.87 1.66
CA ARG A 75 -7.04 9.07 1.34
C ARG A 75 -7.21 9.59 -0.08
N TRP A 76 -6.46 10.63 -0.45
CA TRP A 76 -6.47 11.18 -1.79
C TRP A 76 -6.14 10.10 -2.85
N LEU A 77 -5.11 9.31 -2.60
CA LEU A 77 -4.70 8.22 -3.48
C LEU A 77 -5.80 7.18 -3.68
N GLN A 78 -6.45 6.75 -2.61
CA GLN A 78 -7.56 5.77 -2.69
C GLN A 78 -8.78 6.35 -3.43
N GLU A 79 -9.09 7.63 -3.20
CA GLU A 79 -10.23 8.30 -3.83
C GLU A 79 -10.04 8.50 -5.35
N HIS A 80 -8.79 8.63 -5.81
CA HIS A 80 -8.46 8.86 -7.22
C HIS A 80 -8.05 7.59 -7.96
N SER A 81 -7.92 6.48 -7.29
CA SER A 81 -7.53 5.20 -7.89
C SER A 81 -8.74 4.42 -8.37
N LYS A 82 -8.68 3.91 -9.60
CA LYS A 82 -9.74 3.07 -10.20
C LYS A 82 -9.88 1.73 -9.45
N ILE A 83 -8.77 1.19 -8.98
CA ILE A 83 -8.68 -0.02 -8.18
C ILE A 83 -8.02 0.37 -6.87
N PRO A 84 -8.55 -0.04 -5.70
CA PRO A 84 -7.95 0.28 -4.41
C PRO A 84 -6.48 -0.12 -4.34
N LEU A 85 -5.63 0.77 -3.85
CA LEU A 85 -4.19 0.57 -3.78
C LEU A 85 -3.77 -0.19 -2.52
N PHE A 86 -2.75 -1.03 -2.65
CA PHE A 86 -2.01 -1.49 -1.49
C PHE A 86 -1.15 -0.35 -0.91
N ILE A 87 -1.25 -0.14 0.39
CA ILE A 87 -0.39 0.79 1.11
C ILE A 87 0.64 -0.04 1.89
N ALA A 88 1.89 0.11 1.54
CA ALA A 88 3.00 -0.58 2.19
C ALA A 88 3.78 0.38 3.09
N ALA A 89 4.39 -0.15 4.14
CA ALA A 89 5.25 0.60 5.06
C ALA A 89 6.37 -0.28 5.62
N ASN A 90 7.47 0.34 6.01
CA ASN A 90 8.57 -0.30 6.73
C ASN A 90 8.39 -0.01 8.22
N LEU A 91 7.89 -0.97 8.97
CA LEU A 91 7.55 -0.81 10.38
C LEU A 91 8.49 -1.59 11.31
N GLU A 92 9.72 -1.88 10.87
CA GLU A 92 10.67 -2.69 11.61
C GLU A 92 11.09 -2.08 12.95
N ALA A 93 11.04 -0.75 13.06
CA ALA A 93 11.36 -0.03 14.29
C ALA A 93 10.14 0.61 14.95
N GLY A 94 8.98 0.60 14.27
CA GLY A 94 7.75 1.19 14.77
C GLY A 94 7.03 2.07 13.75
N GLY A 95 6.12 2.92 14.22
CA GLY A 95 5.29 3.80 13.40
C GLY A 95 6.07 4.89 12.65
N ASP A 96 7.28 5.21 13.08
CA ASP A 96 8.20 6.14 12.39
C ASP A 96 8.65 5.65 11.01
N GLY A 97 8.43 4.38 10.70
CA GLY A 97 8.66 3.82 9.38
C GLY A 97 7.65 4.26 8.31
N ILE A 98 6.51 4.83 8.70
CA ILE A 98 5.50 5.39 7.80
C ILE A 98 5.26 6.88 8.04
N ALA A 99 5.27 7.34 9.29
CA ALA A 99 5.03 8.73 9.66
C ALA A 99 6.18 9.26 10.54
N THR A 100 6.66 10.47 10.26
CA THR A 100 7.83 11.05 10.95
C THR A 100 7.60 11.32 12.44
N ASP A 101 6.33 11.48 12.84
CA ASP A 101 5.86 11.63 14.22
C ASP A 101 5.43 10.31 14.85
N GLY A 102 5.63 9.18 14.15
CA GLY A 102 5.32 7.84 14.64
C GLY A 102 6.26 7.40 15.77
N THR A 103 5.77 6.54 16.67
CA THR A 103 6.59 5.99 17.75
C THR A 103 7.64 5.03 17.20
N SER A 104 8.90 5.25 17.57
CA SER A 104 9.99 4.30 17.33
C SER A 104 10.25 3.48 18.61
N PHE A 105 10.38 2.17 18.43
CA PHE A 105 10.72 1.21 19.50
C PHE A 105 12.17 0.70 19.39
N GLY A 106 12.93 1.23 18.44
CA GLY A 106 14.25 0.71 18.11
C GLY A 106 14.21 -0.51 17.18
N LYS A 107 15.39 -0.88 16.70
CA LYS A 107 15.52 -2.03 15.80
C LYS A 107 15.60 -3.34 16.57
N GLN A 108 15.37 -4.45 15.90
CA GLN A 108 15.32 -5.80 16.49
C GLN A 108 16.54 -6.15 17.35
N MET A 109 17.74 -5.68 16.97
CA MET A 109 18.95 -5.88 17.79
C MET A 109 18.93 -5.11 19.11
N GLU A 110 18.31 -3.93 19.13
CA GLU A 110 18.14 -3.11 20.34
C GLU A 110 17.16 -3.79 21.30
N ILE A 111 16.05 -4.30 20.76
CA ILE A 111 15.07 -5.07 21.53
C ILE A 111 15.70 -6.35 22.06
N ALA A 112 16.43 -7.11 21.23
CA ALA A 112 17.12 -8.32 21.66
C ALA A 112 18.16 -8.06 22.75
N ALA A 113 18.80 -6.87 22.76
CA ALA A 113 19.78 -6.50 23.79
C ALA A 113 19.15 -6.26 25.18
N THR A 114 17.83 -6.07 25.28
CA THR A 114 17.12 -6.00 26.57
C THR A 114 17.13 -7.33 27.31
N GLY A 115 17.26 -8.45 26.58
CA GLY A 115 17.18 -9.80 27.12
C GLY A 115 15.76 -10.23 27.52
N ASP A 116 14.76 -9.43 27.21
CA ASP A 116 13.35 -9.68 27.50
C ASP A 116 12.56 -9.92 26.21
N PRO A 117 12.16 -11.16 25.91
CA PRO A 117 11.43 -11.49 24.70
C PRO A 117 9.95 -11.06 24.71
N GLU A 118 9.45 -10.52 25.83
CA GLU A 118 8.05 -10.11 26.00
C GLU A 118 7.85 -8.60 25.74
N GLN A 119 8.91 -7.86 25.41
CA GLN A 119 8.85 -6.43 25.07
C GLN A 119 8.53 -6.16 23.62
#